data_9587d1469a2d11670d9d281d125f55c1
#
_entry.id   9587d1469a2d11670d9d281d125f55c1
#
_cell.length_a   1.000
_cell.length_b   1.000
_cell.length_c   1.000
_cell.angle_alpha   90.00
_cell.angle_beta   90.00
_cell.angle_gamma   90.00
#
_symmetry.space_group_name_H-M   'P 1'
#
loop_
_entity.id
_entity.type
_entity.pdbx_description
1 polymer ?
#
loop_
_entity_poly.entity_id
_entity_poly.type
_entity_poly.pdbx_seq_one_letter_code
_entity_poly.pdbx_strand_id
1 'polypeptide(L)'
;MTYKDINFSKYSSIKIGATLNVALLEECTSSIKEYYLIGSCNNVLIGTKPPPLMILSKKYDYIKIEDAVLKIGGATPSGKVASFCKKNNIANFEFVSHLPGKLGGLIYMNAGLKEYEIFNNLINITTCSGVKQKEEIDFGYRFTDINEPILEAVFELSYGFDETKVEMFKKMRSNQPSTPSAGSCFKNPEEDYAGRLIEAVGLKGKRVGGMEFSSEHANFLVNHGDGDFDDAIFLIQEAQREVFKEFGIWLECEVVVLDKRYMGTESPLICKK
;
A
#
# COMPACT_ATOMS: atom_id res chain seq x y z
N MET A 1 7.30 -22.30 -12.61
CA MET A 1 6.69 -21.28 -11.74
C MET A 1 5.84 -22.00 -10.70
N THR A 2 6.01 -21.69 -9.43
CA THR A 2 5.26 -22.31 -8.31
C THR A 2 4.03 -21.46 -8.00
N TYR A 3 2.93 -22.05 -7.58
CA TYR A 3 1.68 -21.37 -7.26
C TYR A 3 1.22 -21.70 -5.85
N LYS A 4 0.41 -20.79 -5.29
CA LYS A 4 -0.21 -20.94 -3.98
C LYS A 4 -1.63 -20.39 -3.99
N ASP A 5 -2.57 -21.14 -3.42
CA ASP A 5 -3.93 -20.64 -3.19
C ASP A 5 -3.94 -19.65 -2.02
N ILE A 6 -4.45 -18.44 -2.28
CA ILE A 6 -4.58 -17.36 -1.30
C ILE A 6 -6.05 -16.95 -1.23
N ASN A 7 -6.61 -17.07 -0.04
CA ASN A 7 -7.95 -16.55 0.26
C ASN A 7 -7.85 -15.06 0.63
N PHE A 8 -8.28 -14.17 -0.27
CA PHE A 8 -8.14 -12.74 -0.10
C PHE A 8 -9.08 -12.15 0.97
N SER A 9 -10.22 -12.81 1.28
CA SER A 9 -11.05 -12.40 2.41
C SER A 9 -10.35 -12.57 3.77
N LYS A 10 -9.26 -13.35 3.82
CA LYS A 10 -8.40 -13.52 5.00
C LYS A 10 -7.07 -12.80 4.86
N TYR A 11 -6.52 -12.74 3.64
CA TYR A 11 -5.19 -12.21 3.37
C TYR A 11 -5.16 -10.67 3.30
N SER A 12 -6.11 -10.04 2.56
CA SER A 12 -6.17 -8.58 2.44
C SER A 12 -6.59 -7.93 3.76
N SER A 13 -6.16 -6.68 3.99
CA SER A 13 -6.55 -5.94 5.20
C SER A 13 -8.03 -5.56 5.21
N ILE A 14 -8.61 -5.30 4.04
CA ILE A 14 -10.04 -4.98 3.89
C ILE A 14 -10.96 -6.21 3.93
N LYS A 15 -10.38 -7.43 3.92
CA LYS A 15 -11.12 -8.69 4.01
C LYS A 15 -12.13 -8.95 2.87
N ILE A 16 -11.81 -8.48 1.67
CA ILE A 16 -12.59 -8.72 0.44
C ILE A 16 -11.76 -9.56 -0.54
N GLY A 17 -12.43 -10.41 -1.31
CA GLY A 17 -11.86 -11.19 -2.39
C GLY A 17 -11.99 -12.70 -2.22
N ALA A 18 -11.99 -13.41 -3.34
CA ALA A 18 -12.10 -14.87 -3.42
C ALA A 18 -10.75 -15.55 -3.09
N THR A 19 -10.76 -16.89 -3.07
CA THR A 19 -9.53 -17.67 -3.11
C THR A 19 -9.04 -17.73 -4.55
N LEU A 20 -7.80 -17.31 -4.77
CA LEU A 20 -7.15 -17.26 -6.08
C LEU A 20 -5.84 -18.02 -6.06
N ASN A 21 -5.49 -18.63 -7.19
CA ASN A 21 -4.19 -19.25 -7.43
C ASN A 21 -3.17 -18.18 -7.81
N VAL A 22 -2.18 -17.93 -6.96
CA VAL A 22 -1.21 -16.82 -7.04
C VAL A 22 0.17 -17.39 -7.31
N ALA A 23 0.87 -16.84 -8.30
CA ALA A 23 2.23 -17.24 -8.64
C ALA A 23 3.24 -16.77 -7.57
N LEU A 24 4.29 -17.59 -7.35
CA LEU A 24 5.43 -17.23 -6.48
C LEU A 24 6.61 -16.80 -7.35
N LEU A 25 7.07 -15.58 -7.15
CA LEU A 25 8.31 -15.10 -7.77
C LEU A 25 9.53 -15.63 -6.98
N GLU A 26 10.12 -16.67 -7.50
CA GLU A 26 11.38 -17.24 -6.99
C GLU A 26 12.58 -16.71 -7.77
N GLU A 27 12.44 -16.59 -9.09
CA GLU A 27 13.46 -16.09 -10.01
C GLU A 27 12.86 -15.22 -11.09
N CYS A 28 13.61 -14.22 -11.52
CA CYS A 28 13.19 -13.33 -12.59
C CYS A 28 13.25 -14.05 -13.94
N THR A 29 12.13 -14.11 -14.62
CA THR A 29 11.95 -14.66 -15.96
C THR A 29 11.15 -13.70 -16.82
N SER A 30 11.17 -13.85 -18.16
CA SER A 30 10.40 -13.00 -19.06
C SER A 30 8.88 -13.03 -18.79
N SER A 31 8.38 -14.16 -18.28
CA SER A 31 6.94 -14.36 -18.02
C SER A 31 6.39 -13.55 -16.84
N ILE A 32 7.24 -12.92 -16.00
CA ILE A 32 6.76 -12.10 -14.87
C ILE A 32 5.91 -10.90 -15.31
N LYS A 33 6.11 -10.40 -16.54
CA LYS A 33 5.37 -9.26 -17.10
C LYS A 33 3.87 -9.55 -17.30
N GLU A 34 3.47 -10.81 -17.28
CA GLU A 34 2.07 -11.22 -17.40
C GLU A 34 1.31 -11.12 -16.08
N TYR A 35 2.01 -10.90 -14.97
CA TYR A 35 1.48 -10.90 -13.62
C TYR A 35 1.51 -9.53 -12.99
N TYR A 36 0.51 -9.26 -12.16
CA TYR A 36 0.50 -8.11 -11.28
C TYR A 36 1.10 -8.52 -9.92
N LEU A 37 2.22 -7.89 -9.54
CA LEU A 37 2.87 -8.17 -8.26
C LEU A 37 2.11 -7.50 -7.12
N ILE A 38 1.77 -8.27 -6.10
CA ILE A 38 1.11 -7.78 -4.88
C ILE A 38 1.97 -8.06 -3.64
N GLY A 39 1.85 -7.20 -2.64
CA GLY A 39 2.42 -7.39 -1.31
C GLY A 39 1.45 -8.09 -0.35
N SER A 40 1.18 -7.47 0.79
CA SER A 40 0.21 -7.95 1.80
C SER A 40 -1.21 -7.42 1.59
N CYS A 41 -1.50 -6.76 0.48
CA CYS A 41 -2.81 -6.19 0.13
C CYS A 41 -3.40 -5.28 1.23
N ASN A 42 -2.56 -4.39 1.79
CA ASN A 42 -3.00 -3.38 2.77
C ASN A 42 -3.51 -2.10 2.11
N ASN A 43 -3.28 -1.96 0.80
CA ASN A 43 -3.75 -0.84 -0.03
C ASN A 43 -4.28 -1.35 -1.37
N VAL A 44 -4.95 -2.52 -1.35
CA VAL A 44 -5.42 -3.18 -2.58
C VAL A 44 -6.82 -3.71 -2.38
N LEU A 45 -7.71 -3.41 -3.31
CA LEU A 45 -9.04 -3.98 -3.43
C LEU A 45 -9.06 -4.98 -4.58
N ILE A 46 -9.21 -6.27 -4.25
CA ILE A 46 -9.24 -7.36 -5.24
C ILE A 46 -10.67 -7.59 -5.71
N GLY A 47 -10.89 -7.45 -7.01
CA GLY A 47 -12.19 -7.64 -7.64
C GLY A 47 -12.52 -9.08 -7.99
N THR A 48 -13.63 -9.23 -8.72
CA THR A 48 -14.13 -10.53 -9.17
C THR A 48 -13.41 -11.07 -10.42
N LYS A 49 -12.75 -10.17 -11.17
CA LYS A 49 -11.98 -10.48 -12.39
C LYS A 49 -10.57 -9.88 -12.31
N PRO A 50 -9.75 -10.25 -11.32
CA PRO A 50 -8.42 -9.70 -11.19
C PRO A 50 -7.51 -10.16 -12.34
N PRO A 51 -6.40 -9.44 -12.62
CA PRO A 51 -5.34 -9.96 -13.49
C PRO A 51 -4.68 -11.18 -12.83
N PRO A 52 -3.83 -11.93 -13.56
CA PRO A 52 -2.94 -12.90 -12.93
C PRO A 52 -2.11 -12.24 -11.83
N LEU A 53 -2.10 -12.81 -10.64
CA LEU A 53 -1.43 -12.24 -9.47
C LEU A 53 -0.14 -12.99 -9.14
N MET A 54 0.85 -12.26 -8.62
CA MET A 54 2.13 -12.79 -8.18
C MET A 54 2.53 -12.18 -6.84
N ILE A 55 3.21 -12.96 -6.00
CA ILE A 55 3.86 -12.49 -4.77
C ILE A 55 5.33 -12.91 -4.77
N LEU A 56 6.16 -12.12 -4.07
CA LEU A 56 7.54 -12.53 -3.81
C LEU A 56 7.59 -13.78 -2.93
N SER A 57 8.47 -14.73 -3.25
CA SER A 57 8.71 -15.91 -2.42
C SER A 57 9.41 -15.54 -1.11
N LYS A 58 9.43 -16.48 -0.16
CA LYS A 58 10.07 -16.30 1.16
C LYS A 58 11.59 -16.07 1.08
N LYS A 59 12.26 -16.40 -0.02
CA LYS A 59 13.69 -16.15 -0.16
C LYS A 59 14.04 -14.65 -0.12
N TYR A 60 13.07 -13.78 -0.42
CA TYR A 60 13.18 -12.33 -0.32
C TYR A 60 12.72 -11.77 1.05
N ASP A 61 12.52 -12.62 2.06
CA ASP A 61 12.22 -12.22 3.43
C ASP A 61 13.47 -12.34 4.31
N TYR A 62 14.32 -11.32 4.27
CA TYR A 62 15.54 -11.25 5.08
C TYR A 62 15.90 -9.80 5.43
N ILE A 63 16.73 -9.65 6.47
CA ILE A 63 17.35 -8.37 6.85
C ILE A 63 18.81 -8.69 7.19
N LYS A 64 19.73 -7.92 6.64
CA LYS A 64 21.18 -8.07 6.84
C LYS A 64 21.84 -6.71 7.02
N ILE A 65 22.89 -6.68 7.85
CA ILE A 65 23.83 -5.56 7.93
C ILE A 65 25.12 -6.07 7.29
N GLU A 66 25.49 -5.49 6.16
CA GLU A 66 26.68 -5.83 5.38
C GLU A 66 27.29 -4.53 4.84
N ASP A 67 28.62 -4.43 4.87
CA ASP A 67 29.36 -3.28 4.29
C ASP A 67 28.88 -1.90 4.78
N ALA A 68 28.52 -1.80 6.07
CA ALA A 68 27.97 -0.61 6.72
C ALA A 68 26.66 -0.09 6.12
N VAL A 69 25.87 -0.93 5.46
CA VAL A 69 24.53 -0.65 4.97
C VAL A 69 23.51 -1.67 5.49
N LEU A 70 22.24 -1.31 5.45
CA LEU A 70 21.12 -2.19 5.80
C LEU A 70 20.48 -2.72 4.51
N LYS A 71 20.57 -4.03 4.26
CA LYS A 71 19.95 -4.72 3.13
C LYS A 71 18.68 -5.44 3.58
N ILE A 72 17.58 -5.19 2.93
CA ILE A 72 16.28 -5.77 3.29
C ILE A 72 15.59 -6.32 2.05
N GLY A 73 15.17 -7.57 2.11
CA GLY A 73 14.43 -8.21 1.03
C GLY A 73 13.00 -7.66 0.89
N GLY A 74 12.51 -7.55 -0.34
CA GLY A 74 11.22 -6.94 -0.67
C GLY A 74 10.00 -7.66 -0.09
N ALA A 75 10.11 -8.95 0.27
CA ALA A 75 9.06 -9.72 0.92
C ALA A 75 9.03 -9.57 2.44
N THR A 76 9.97 -8.83 3.04
CA THR A 76 10.09 -8.67 4.49
C THR A 76 8.93 -7.85 5.06
N PRO A 77 8.19 -8.38 6.06
CA PRO A 77 7.12 -7.64 6.70
C PRO A 77 7.63 -6.40 7.45
N SER A 78 6.91 -5.30 7.39
CA SER A 78 7.23 -4.05 8.08
C SER A 78 7.45 -4.22 9.57
N GLY A 79 6.62 -5.02 10.25
CA GLY A 79 6.78 -5.31 11.68
C GLY A 79 8.09 -6.05 11.99
N LYS A 80 8.60 -6.89 11.07
CA LYS A 80 9.91 -7.54 11.21
C LYS A 80 11.04 -6.52 11.04
N VAL A 81 10.90 -5.58 10.08
CA VAL A 81 11.86 -4.47 9.90
C VAL A 81 11.92 -3.61 11.17
N ALA A 82 10.78 -3.14 11.67
CA ALA A 82 10.70 -2.32 12.87
C ALA A 82 11.32 -3.03 14.10
N SER A 83 10.98 -4.30 14.31
CA SER A 83 11.53 -5.08 15.42
C SER A 83 13.04 -5.28 15.31
N PHE A 84 13.55 -5.52 14.10
CA PHE A 84 14.98 -5.65 13.84
C PHE A 84 15.72 -4.34 14.10
N CYS A 85 15.20 -3.22 13.59
CA CYS A 85 15.79 -1.89 13.79
C CYS A 85 15.82 -1.49 15.26
N LYS A 86 14.72 -1.70 15.99
CA LYS A 86 14.68 -1.46 17.44
C LYS A 86 15.72 -2.30 18.18
N LYS A 87 15.80 -3.62 17.91
CA LYS A 87 16.75 -4.54 18.56
C LYS A 87 18.21 -4.17 18.32
N ASN A 88 18.53 -3.65 17.14
CA ASN A 88 19.89 -3.32 16.72
C ASN A 88 20.20 -1.81 16.83
N ASN A 89 19.34 -1.03 17.49
CA ASN A 89 19.48 0.41 17.69
C ASN A 89 19.62 1.20 16.36
N ILE A 90 18.92 0.77 15.28
CA ILE A 90 18.98 1.39 13.94
C ILE A 90 17.88 2.46 13.85
N ALA A 91 18.30 3.70 13.59
CA ALA A 91 17.44 4.87 13.45
C ALA A 91 16.76 4.94 12.07
N ASN A 92 15.80 5.88 11.96
CA ASN A 92 15.10 6.25 10.73
C ASN A 92 14.13 5.20 10.17
N PHE A 93 13.80 4.17 10.97
CA PHE A 93 12.77 3.16 10.67
C PHE A 93 11.64 3.13 11.71
N GLU A 94 11.59 4.06 12.63
CA GLU A 94 10.60 4.11 13.71
C GLU A 94 9.17 4.19 13.16
N PHE A 95 8.97 4.97 12.09
CA PHE A 95 7.67 5.14 11.42
C PHE A 95 7.13 3.84 10.80
N VAL A 96 8.02 2.91 10.40
CA VAL A 96 7.66 1.61 9.82
C VAL A 96 6.89 0.74 10.81
N SER A 97 7.06 0.96 12.13
CA SER A 97 6.32 0.26 13.19
C SER A 97 4.80 0.37 13.04
N HIS A 98 4.32 1.42 12.41
CA HIS A 98 2.90 1.71 12.23
C HIS A 98 2.44 1.64 10.77
N LEU A 99 3.30 1.19 9.85
CA LEU A 99 2.95 0.98 8.44
C LEU A 99 2.78 -0.52 8.16
N PRO A 100 1.56 -1.02 7.93
CA PRO A 100 1.37 -2.43 7.60
C PRO A 100 1.84 -2.70 6.18
N GLY A 101 2.45 -3.86 5.95
CA GLY A 101 2.82 -4.27 4.60
C GLY A 101 4.12 -5.06 4.53
N LYS A 102 4.61 -5.21 3.31
CA LYS A 102 5.94 -5.73 2.99
C LYS A 102 6.79 -4.60 2.43
N LEU A 103 8.11 -4.68 2.62
CA LEU A 103 9.04 -3.62 2.24
C LEU A 103 8.89 -3.20 0.77
N GLY A 104 8.81 -4.14 -0.15
CA GLY A 104 8.63 -3.82 -1.58
C GLY A 104 7.39 -2.97 -1.86
N GLY A 105 6.27 -3.25 -1.17
CA GLY A 105 5.05 -2.45 -1.26
C GLY A 105 5.17 -1.06 -0.62
N LEU A 106 5.94 -0.93 0.47
CA LEU A 106 6.22 0.36 1.09
C LEU A 106 7.05 1.25 0.17
N ILE A 107 8.07 0.68 -0.48
CA ILE A 107 8.93 1.40 -1.44
C ILE A 107 8.12 1.76 -2.69
N TYR A 108 7.35 0.83 -3.25
CA TYR A 108 6.53 1.06 -4.45
C TYR A 108 5.60 2.28 -4.33
N MET A 109 5.13 2.57 -3.11
CA MET A 109 4.24 3.70 -2.83
C MET A 109 4.95 4.90 -2.22
N ASN A 110 6.25 4.88 -2.04
CA ASN A 110 6.96 5.81 -1.16
C ASN A 110 6.18 6.02 0.15
N ALA A 111 5.92 4.92 0.86
CA ALA A 111 5.10 4.94 2.05
C ALA A 111 5.79 5.72 3.18
N GLY A 112 4.99 6.50 3.91
CA GLY A 112 5.51 7.33 5.00
C GLY A 112 4.42 7.96 5.85
N LEU A 113 4.85 8.71 6.85
CA LEU A 113 4.04 9.53 7.74
C LEU A 113 4.62 10.92 7.80
N LYS A 114 3.93 11.91 7.19
CA LYS A 114 4.42 13.27 6.98
C LYS A 114 5.77 13.26 6.23
N GLU A 115 6.80 13.93 6.80
CA GLU A 115 8.15 14.01 6.26
C GLU A 115 8.99 12.73 6.37
N TYR A 116 8.48 11.72 7.09
CA TYR A 116 9.17 10.44 7.29
C TYR A 116 8.72 9.45 6.22
N GLU A 117 9.47 9.35 5.13
CA GLU A 117 9.18 8.49 4.00
C GLU A 117 10.27 7.43 3.82
N ILE A 118 9.91 6.29 3.23
CA ILE A 118 10.84 5.16 3.07
C ILE A 118 12.02 5.53 2.16
N PHE A 119 11.86 6.47 1.24
CA PHE A 119 12.92 6.95 0.36
C PHE A 119 13.94 7.84 1.07
N ASN A 120 13.66 8.37 2.27
CA ASN A 120 14.61 9.27 2.95
C ASN A 120 15.98 8.64 3.11
N ASN A 121 16.06 7.37 3.49
CA ASN A 121 17.30 6.64 3.75
C ASN A 121 17.62 5.60 2.66
N LEU A 122 16.85 5.55 1.58
CA LEU A 122 17.08 4.60 0.48
C LEU A 122 18.35 4.99 -0.27
N ILE A 123 19.20 3.99 -0.55
CA ILE A 123 20.38 4.12 -1.41
C ILE A 123 20.02 3.60 -2.81
N ASN A 124 19.58 2.35 -2.89
CA ASN A 124 19.19 1.72 -4.15
C ASN A 124 18.19 0.58 -3.92
N ILE A 125 17.62 0.09 -5.01
CA ILE A 125 16.82 -1.13 -5.05
C ILE A 125 17.39 -2.10 -6.08
N THR A 126 17.14 -3.39 -5.85
CA THR A 126 17.37 -4.44 -6.83
C THR A 126 16.04 -4.90 -7.39
N THR A 127 15.90 -4.82 -8.72
CA THR A 127 14.76 -5.32 -9.48
C THR A 127 15.17 -6.50 -10.35
N CYS A 128 14.24 -7.00 -11.18
CA CYS A 128 14.58 -8.05 -12.14
C CYS A 128 15.51 -7.58 -13.26
N SER A 129 15.54 -6.29 -13.57
CA SER A 129 16.45 -5.70 -14.58
C SER A 129 17.80 -5.30 -14.01
N GLY A 130 17.99 -5.38 -12.69
CA GLY A 130 19.24 -5.03 -12.01
C GLY A 130 19.05 -4.01 -10.90
N VAL A 131 20.17 -3.39 -10.50
CA VAL A 131 20.19 -2.38 -9.46
C VAL A 131 19.79 -1.03 -10.07
N LYS A 132 18.91 -0.30 -9.38
CA LYS A 132 18.56 1.10 -9.66
C LYS A 132 18.95 1.96 -8.46
N GLN A 133 19.75 3.01 -8.68
CA GLN A 133 20.08 3.99 -7.64
C GLN A 133 18.84 4.85 -7.34
N LYS A 134 18.78 5.41 -6.15
CA LYS A 134 17.67 6.29 -5.74
C LYS A 134 17.45 7.44 -6.72
N GLU A 135 18.51 8.01 -7.23
CA GLU A 135 18.51 9.15 -8.17
C GLU A 135 17.98 8.80 -9.56
N GLU A 136 17.88 7.50 -9.88
CA GLU A 136 17.32 6.97 -11.13
C GLU A 136 15.82 6.69 -11.02
N ILE A 137 15.23 6.93 -9.86
CA ILE A 137 13.81 6.67 -9.57
C ILE A 137 13.10 8.01 -9.42
N ASP A 138 12.06 8.23 -10.23
CA ASP A 138 11.14 9.34 -10.00
C ASP A 138 10.16 8.97 -8.87
N PHE A 139 10.13 9.78 -7.80
CA PHE A 139 9.30 9.51 -6.63
C PHE A 139 8.75 10.80 -6.02
N GLY A 140 7.62 10.65 -5.35
CA GLY A 140 6.93 11.75 -4.66
C GLY A 140 5.89 11.22 -3.67
N TYR A 141 4.99 12.08 -3.27
CA TYR A 141 3.90 11.71 -2.34
C TYR A 141 3.05 10.58 -2.91
N ARG A 142 3.14 9.39 -2.30
CA ARG A 142 2.40 8.18 -2.72
C ARG A 142 2.62 7.78 -4.18
N PHE A 143 3.83 8.02 -4.67
CA PHE A 143 4.18 7.74 -6.05
C PHE A 143 5.63 7.28 -6.20
N THR A 144 5.84 6.33 -7.12
CA THR A 144 7.13 6.01 -7.74
C THR A 144 6.89 5.57 -9.19
N ASP A 145 7.89 5.74 -10.06
CA ASP A 145 7.88 5.21 -11.42
C ASP A 145 8.33 3.74 -11.52
N ILE A 146 8.54 3.07 -10.39
CA ILE A 146 8.94 1.68 -10.32
C ILE A 146 7.82 0.79 -10.90
N ASN A 147 8.14 0.05 -11.95
CA ASN A 147 7.21 -0.84 -12.65
C ASN A 147 7.63 -2.32 -12.62
N GLU A 148 8.63 -2.65 -11.81
CA GLU A 148 9.19 -3.99 -11.66
C GLU A 148 9.14 -4.48 -10.21
N PRO A 149 9.23 -5.82 -9.98
CA PRO A 149 9.37 -6.36 -8.64
C PRO A 149 10.60 -5.82 -7.91
N ILE A 150 10.41 -5.26 -6.72
CA ILE A 150 11.49 -4.86 -5.83
C ILE A 150 11.92 -6.09 -5.02
N LEU A 151 13.06 -6.67 -5.37
CA LEU A 151 13.58 -7.90 -4.76
C LEU A 151 14.32 -7.63 -3.46
N GLU A 152 15.11 -6.54 -3.43
CA GLU A 152 15.90 -6.06 -2.30
C GLU A 152 15.94 -4.54 -2.31
N ALA A 153 16.11 -3.94 -1.15
CA ALA A 153 16.46 -2.54 -1.01
C ALA A 153 17.64 -2.37 -0.05
N VAL A 154 18.49 -1.41 -0.36
CA VAL A 154 19.67 -1.04 0.43
C VAL A 154 19.44 0.36 1.01
N PHE A 155 19.68 0.47 2.32
CA PHE A 155 19.46 1.71 3.07
C PHE A 155 20.74 2.15 3.79
N GLU A 156 20.84 3.45 4.02
CA GLU A 156 21.84 4.01 4.92
C GLU A 156 21.69 3.42 6.33
N LEU A 157 22.81 3.03 6.93
CA LEU A 157 22.84 2.52 8.29
C LEU A 157 23.17 3.65 9.26
N SER A 158 22.20 4.07 10.05
CA SER A 158 22.38 5.04 11.11
C SER A 158 21.91 4.43 12.44
N TYR A 159 22.59 4.75 13.53
CA TYR A 159 22.22 4.27 14.86
C TYR A 159 21.52 5.35 15.70
N GLY A 160 20.75 4.91 16.70
CA GLY A 160 20.01 5.80 17.59
C GLY A 160 18.49 5.67 17.40
N PHE A 161 17.96 4.42 17.47
CA PHE A 161 16.51 4.17 17.43
C PHE A 161 15.80 4.94 18.54
N ASP A 162 14.81 5.75 18.18
CA ASP A 162 14.11 6.64 19.10
C ASP A 162 12.69 6.15 19.37
N GLU A 163 12.45 5.58 20.58
CA GLU A 163 11.13 5.11 20.97
C GLU A 163 10.11 6.25 21.12
N THR A 164 10.54 7.48 21.35
CA THR A 164 9.62 8.63 21.45
C THR A 164 8.99 8.93 20.09
N LYS A 165 9.74 8.71 19.00
CA LYS A 165 9.20 8.79 17.64
C LYS A 165 8.16 7.70 17.39
N VAL A 166 8.35 6.48 17.88
CA VAL A 166 7.35 5.41 17.75
C VAL A 166 6.01 5.82 18.37
N GLU A 167 6.04 6.37 19.59
CA GLU A 167 4.83 6.86 20.26
C GLU A 167 4.21 8.06 19.52
N MET A 168 5.03 8.96 18.96
CA MET A 168 4.55 10.05 18.11
C MET A 168 3.80 9.51 16.87
N PHE A 169 4.36 8.51 16.16
CA PHE A 169 3.70 7.90 15.00
C PHE A 169 2.42 7.16 15.37
N LYS A 170 2.39 6.48 16.51
CA LYS A 170 1.18 5.86 17.06
C LYS A 170 0.08 6.89 17.29
N LYS A 171 0.42 8.04 17.88
CA LYS A 171 -0.52 9.14 18.09
C LYS A 171 -1.03 9.73 16.77
N MET A 172 -0.17 9.88 15.77
CA MET A 172 -0.58 10.37 14.44
C MET A 172 -1.63 9.48 13.76
N ARG A 173 -1.67 8.19 14.08
CA ARG A 173 -2.60 7.22 13.53
C ARG A 173 -3.76 6.86 14.46
N SER A 174 -3.89 7.54 15.60
CA SER A 174 -4.91 7.22 16.60
C SER A 174 -6.35 7.49 16.15
N ASN A 175 -6.54 8.30 15.09
CA ASN A 175 -7.83 8.59 14.48
C ASN A 175 -8.19 7.66 13.32
N GLN A 176 -7.41 6.59 13.09
CA GLN A 176 -7.70 5.62 12.04
C GLN A 176 -8.58 4.50 12.59
N PRO A 177 -9.60 4.05 11.83
CA PRO A 177 -10.50 3.00 12.27
C PRO A 177 -9.75 1.69 12.47
N SER A 178 -10.17 0.93 13.48
CA SER A 178 -9.69 -0.45 13.73
C SER A 178 -10.42 -1.50 12.88
N THR A 179 -11.55 -1.13 12.29
CA THR A 179 -12.34 -1.97 11.37
C THR A 179 -11.53 -2.28 10.11
N PRO A 180 -11.60 -3.51 9.56
CA PRO A 180 -10.90 -3.90 8.34
C PRO A 180 -11.07 -2.88 7.21
N SER A 181 -9.94 -2.41 6.65
CA SER A 181 -9.90 -1.42 5.57
C SER A 181 -8.66 -1.62 4.70
N ALA A 182 -8.57 -0.93 3.58
CA ALA A 182 -7.37 -0.87 2.74
C ALA A 182 -6.57 0.43 2.96
N GLY A 183 -6.64 1.03 4.15
CA GLY A 183 -6.02 2.33 4.44
C GLY A 183 -6.84 3.49 3.88
N SER A 184 -6.17 4.59 3.56
CA SER A 184 -6.80 5.74 2.90
C SER A 184 -7.34 5.35 1.52
N CYS A 185 -8.60 5.71 1.26
CA CYS A 185 -9.24 5.41 -0.02
C CYS A 185 -8.71 6.30 -1.15
N PHE A 186 -8.50 7.59 -0.84
CA PHE A 186 -8.03 8.59 -1.80
C PHE A 186 -6.80 9.32 -1.30
N LYS A 187 -5.97 9.78 -2.23
CA LYS A 187 -4.89 10.74 -1.96
C LYS A 187 -5.47 12.07 -1.53
N ASN A 188 -4.75 12.80 -0.70
CA ASN A 188 -5.13 14.19 -0.42
C ASN A 188 -4.83 15.04 -1.66
N PRO A 189 -5.79 15.87 -2.13
CA PRO A 189 -5.50 16.88 -3.15
C PRO A 189 -4.53 17.95 -2.61
N GLU A 190 -3.94 18.74 -3.51
CA GLU A 190 -2.82 19.64 -3.22
C GLU A 190 -3.08 20.62 -2.07
N GLU A 191 -4.26 21.17 -1.94
CA GLU A 191 -4.58 22.19 -0.92
C GLU A 191 -5.69 21.75 0.04
N ASP A 192 -6.05 20.45 0.06
CA ASP A 192 -7.18 19.97 0.86
C ASP A 192 -6.97 18.53 1.35
N TYR A 193 -7.92 18.04 2.13
CA TYR A 193 -7.93 16.68 2.65
C TYR A 193 -9.11 15.90 2.09
N ALA A 194 -8.86 14.74 1.49
CA ALA A 194 -9.90 13.87 0.95
C ALA A 194 -10.97 13.53 2.00
N GLY A 195 -10.56 13.28 3.25
CA GLY A 195 -11.49 13.01 4.34
C GLY A 195 -12.45 14.17 4.63
N ARG A 196 -11.96 15.42 4.59
CA ARG A 196 -12.79 16.62 4.76
C ARG A 196 -13.80 16.76 3.62
N LEU A 197 -13.36 16.55 2.38
CA LEU A 197 -14.22 16.65 1.19
C LEU A 197 -15.34 15.59 1.22
N ILE A 198 -15.01 14.33 1.57
CA ILE A 198 -15.99 13.25 1.69
C ILE A 198 -17.01 13.55 2.82
N GLU A 199 -16.55 14.10 3.95
CA GLU A 199 -17.43 14.51 5.05
C GLU A 199 -18.33 15.68 4.64
N ALA A 200 -17.80 16.66 3.91
CA ALA A 200 -18.54 17.85 3.46
C ALA A 200 -19.69 17.51 2.50
N VAL A 201 -19.55 16.45 1.67
CA VAL A 201 -20.63 15.96 0.80
C VAL A 201 -21.56 14.94 1.49
N GLY A 202 -21.44 14.78 2.81
CA GLY A 202 -22.34 13.94 3.62
C GLY A 202 -22.14 12.43 3.49
N LEU A 203 -20.95 11.98 3.03
CA LEU A 203 -20.65 10.56 2.82
C LEU A 203 -19.97 9.89 4.03
N LYS A 204 -19.52 10.65 5.04
CA LYS A 204 -18.99 10.09 6.29
C LYS A 204 -20.07 9.26 7.00
N GLY A 205 -19.75 8.00 7.32
CA GLY A 205 -20.68 7.03 7.90
C GLY A 205 -21.69 6.45 6.90
N LYS A 206 -21.61 6.83 5.61
CA LYS A 206 -22.49 6.24 4.60
C LYS A 206 -22.14 4.79 4.35
N ARG A 207 -23.13 3.92 4.47
CA ARG A 207 -23.03 2.47 4.30
C ARG A 207 -23.79 2.00 3.06
N VAL A 208 -23.17 1.06 2.32
CA VAL A 208 -23.77 0.32 1.21
C VAL A 208 -23.40 -1.14 1.39
N GLY A 209 -24.39 -2.02 1.50
CA GLY A 209 -24.14 -3.40 1.89
C GLY A 209 -23.32 -3.50 3.18
N GLY A 210 -22.22 -4.21 3.12
CA GLY A 210 -21.26 -4.34 4.23
C GLY A 210 -20.15 -3.30 4.25
N MET A 211 -20.10 -2.37 3.29
CA MET A 211 -19.05 -1.35 3.18
C MET A 211 -19.54 0.00 3.69
N GLU A 212 -18.63 0.79 4.32
CA GLU A 212 -18.91 2.10 4.89
C GLU A 212 -17.72 3.05 4.72
N PHE A 213 -17.95 4.32 4.38
CA PHE A 213 -16.97 5.36 4.70
C PHE A 213 -17.00 5.61 6.21
N SER A 214 -15.89 5.28 6.87
CA SER A 214 -15.82 5.26 8.33
C SER A 214 -16.34 6.52 9.00
N SER A 215 -17.15 6.36 10.04
CA SER A 215 -17.60 7.44 10.92
C SER A 215 -16.47 8.02 11.78
N GLU A 216 -15.32 7.30 11.94
CA GLU A 216 -14.14 7.81 12.62
C GLU A 216 -13.27 8.68 11.69
N HIS A 217 -13.06 8.21 10.44
CA HIS A 217 -12.23 8.91 9.45
C HIS A 217 -12.78 8.69 8.04
N ALA A 218 -13.41 9.72 7.45
CA ALA A 218 -14.17 9.60 6.21
C ALA A 218 -13.39 9.12 4.98
N ASN A 219 -12.04 9.27 4.96
CA ASN A 219 -11.20 8.73 3.88
C ASN A 219 -10.87 7.24 4.03
N PHE A 220 -11.45 6.54 5.01
CA PHE A 220 -11.28 5.10 5.19
C PHE A 220 -12.55 4.37 4.79
N LEU A 221 -12.44 3.52 3.77
CA LEU A 221 -13.49 2.59 3.39
C LEU A 221 -13.33 1.31 4.22
N VAL A 222 -14.27 1.05 5.13
CA VAL A 222 -14.24 -0.06 6.09
C VAL A 222 -15.24 -1.15 5.74
N ASN A 223 -14.89 -2.40 6.08
CA ASN A 223 -15.73 -3.58 5.88
C ASN A 223 -16.24 -4.12 7.22
N HIS A 224 -17.55 -4.16 7.39
CA HIS A 224 -18.20 -4.69 8.58
C HIS A 224 -18.34 -6.22 8.61
N GLY A 225 -17.72 -6.93 7.64
CA GLY A 225 -17.61 -8.39 7.57
C GLY A 225 -18.42 -9.05 6.45
N ASP A 226 -19.37 -8.35 5.89
CA ASP A 226 -20.26 -8.78 4.80
C ASP A 226 -20.14 -7.89 3.53
N GLY A 227 -19.15 -6.98 3.51
CA GLY A 227 -18.89 -6.13 2.36
C GLY A 227 -18.28 -6.87 1.18
N ASP A 228 -18.68 -6.48 -0.02
CA ASP A 228 -18.14 -7.00 -1.25
C ASP A 228 -17.41 -5.94 -2.10
N PHE A 229 -16.88 -6.38 -3.23
CA PHE A 229 -16.15 -5.52 -4.14
C PHE A 229 -17.04 -4.47 -4.81
N ASP A 230 -18.25 -4.83 -5.21
CA ASP A 230 -19.14 -3.93 -5.96
C ASP A 230 -19.71 -2.84 -5.04
N ASP A 231 -20.00 -3.15 -3.76
CA ASP A 231 -20.32 -2.17 -2.72
C ASP A 231 -19.19 -1.15 -2.51
N ALA A 232 -17.96 -1.65 -2.42
CA ALA A 232 -16.78 -0.79 -2.27
C ALA A 232 -16.59 0.15 -3.46
N ILE A 233 -16.72 -0.37 -4.68
CA ILE A 233 -16.60 0.42 -5.92
C ILE A 233 -17.72 1.45 -6.02
N PHE A 234 -18.93 1.09 -5.66
CA PHE A 234 -20.07 2.03 -5.66
C PHE A 234 -19.77 3.25 -4.77
N LEU A 235 -19.29 3.02 -3.54
CA LEU A 235 -18.96 4.11 -2.61
C LEU A 235 -17.80 4.97 -3.13
N ILE A 236 -16.74 4.34 -3.68
CA ILE A 236 -15.61 5.07 -4.28
C ILE A 236 -16.08 6.00 -5.40
N GLN A 237 -16.87 5.49 -6.34
CA GLN A 237 -17.40 6.25 -7.46
C GLN A 237 -18.37 7.35 -7.01
N GLU A 238 -19.16 7.09 -6.00
CA GLU A 238 -20.07 8.08 -5.44
C GLU A 238 -19.28 9.24 -4.81
N ALA A 239 -18.24 8.95 -4.02
CA ALA A 239 -17.39 9.99 -3.45
C ALA A 239 -16.72 10.84 -4.54
N GLN A 240 -16.21 10.23 -5.60
CA GLN A 240 -15.63 10.95 -6.73
C GLN A 240 -16.65 11.88 -7.40
N ARG A 241 -17.88 11.40 -7.66
CA ARG A 241 -18.92 12.20 -8.30
C ARG A 241 -19.41 13.36 -7.43
N GLU A 242 -19.72 13.10 -6.16
CA GLU A 242 -20.29 14.11 -5.28
C GLU A 242 -19.26 15.18 -4.90
N VAL A 243 -17.99 14.79 -4.67
CA VAL A 243 -16.92 15.77 -4.42
C VAL A 243 -16.62 16.58 -5.68
N PHE A 244 -16.58 15.97 -6.84
CA PHE A 244 -16.38 16.72 -8.09
C PHE A 244 -17.52 17.69 -8.36
N LYS A 245 -18.76 17.29 -8.13
CA LYS A 245 -19.95 18.12 -8.33
C LYS A 245 -19.96 19.34 -7.41
N GLU A 246 -19.56 19.18 -6.14
CA GLU A 246 -19.60 20.25 -5.13
C GLU A 246 -18.39 21.16 -5.18
N PHE A 247 -17.18 20.58 -5.41
CA PHE A 247 -15.92 21.31 -5.27
C PHE A 247 -15.12 21.43 -6.56
N GLY A 248 -15.50 20.73 -7.65
CA GLY A 248 -14.72 20.67 -8.88
C GLY A 248 -13.41 19.83 -8.75
N ILE A 249 -13.22 19.14 -7.62
CA ILE A 249 -12.04 18.36 -7.30
C ILE A 249 -12.31 16.89 -7.60
N TRP A 250 -11.50 16.28 -8.48
CA TRP A 250 -11.55 14.85 -8.72
C TRP A 250 -10.65 14.11 -7.72
N LEU A 251 -11.24 13.27 -6.87
CA LEU A 251 -10.51 12.46 -5.89
C LEU A 251 -9.73 11.34 -6.60
N GLU A 252 -8.41 11.36 -6.50
CA GLU A 252 -7.54 10.31 -7.00
C GLU A 252 -7.46 9.17 -5.97
N CYS A 253 -7.74 7.93 -6.40
CA CYS A 253 -7.61 6.78 -5.50
C CYS A 253 -6.17 6.59 -5.02
N GLU A 254 -6.00 6.37 -3.72
CA GLU A 254 -4.79 5.81 -3.14
C GLU A 254 -4.88 4.28 -3.14
N VAL A 255 -6.07 3.73 -2.86
CA VAL A 255 -6.32 2.28 -2.95
C VAL A 255 -6.20 1.79 -4.38
N VAL A 256 -5.44 0.72 -4.58
CA VAL A 256 -5.26 0.08 -5.89
C VAL A 256 -6.40 -0.90 -6.15
N VAL A 257 -7.17 -0.66 -7.20
CA VAL A 257 -8.28 -1.54 -7.60
C VAL A 257 -7.78 -2.55 -8.64
N LEU A 258 -7.76 -3.83 -8.29
CA LEU A 258 -7.34 -4.91 -9.16
C LEU A 258 -8.55 -5.71 -9.67
N ASP A 259 -9.16 -5.19 -10.74
CA ASP A 259 -10.19 -5.86 -11.53
C ASP A 259 -10.10 -5.38 -12.97
N LYS A 260 -10.12 -6.31 -13.93
CA LYS A 260 -9.97 -5.99 -15.36
C LYS A 260 -11.00 -4.99 -15.88
N ARG A 261 -12.17 -4.85 -15.23
CA ARG A 261 -13.18 -3.85 -15.57
C ARG A 261 -12.71 -2.41 -15.33
N TYR A 262 -11.70 -2.22 -14.45
CA TYR A 262 -11.25 -0.91 -13.96
C TYR A 262 -9.76 -0.64 -14.21
N MET A 263 -9.04 -1.55 -14.87
CA MET A 263 -7.59 -1.45 -15.14
C MET A 263 -7.26 -0.93 -16.55
N GLY A 264 -8.18 -0.32 -17.26
CA GLY A 264 -7.94 0.19 -18.63
C GLY A 264 -7.84 1.72 -18.69
N THR A 265 -7.15 2.23 -19.72
CA THR A 265 -7.03 3.67 -20.01
C THR A 265 -8.36 4.33 -20.37
N GLU A 266 -9.39 3.56 -20.67
CA GLU A 266 -10.74 4.03 -21.04
C GLU A 266 -11.75 3.96 -19.89
N SER A 267 -11.35 3.49 -18.70
CA SER A 267 -12.25 3.52 -17.55
C SER A 267 -12.38 4.96 -17.06
N PRO A 268 -13.53 5.62 -17.20
CA PRO A 268 -13.71 7.02 -16.79
C PRO A 268 -13.72 7.19 -15.27
N LEU A 269 -13.57 6.10 -14.53
CA LEU A 269 -13.83 6.01 -13.12
C LEU A 269 -12.70 5.26 -12.46
N ILE A 270 -12.09 5.77 -11.45
CA ILE A 270 -11.40 5.14 -10.34
C ILE A 270 -9.89 5.38 -10.30
N CYS A 271 -9.09 4.96 -11.22
CA CYS A 271 -7.63 5.08 -11.02
C CYS A 271 -6.94 5.32 -12.36
N LYS A 272 -6.68 6.58 -12.70
CA LYS A 272 -5.64 6.86 -13.72
C LYS A 272 -4.29 6.73 -13.01
N LYS A 273 -3.47 5.77 -13.43
CA LYS A 273 -2.03 5.84 -13.23
C LYS A 273 -1.45 6.67 -14.34
#